data_4d6d4f270d8557c891b90c1993c6a924
#
_entry.id   4d6d4f270d8557c891b90c1993c6a924
#
_cell.length_a   1.000
_cell.length_b   1.000
_cell.length_c   1.000
_cell.angle_alpha   90.00
_cell.angle_beta   90.00
_cell.angle_gamma   90.00
#
_symmetry.space_group_name_H-M   'P 1'
#
loop_
_entity.id
_entity.type
_entity.pdbx_description
1 polymer ?
#
loop_
_entity_poly.entity_id
_entity_poly.type
_entity_poly.pdbx_seq_one_letter_code
_entity_poly.pdbx_strand_id
1 'polypeptide(L)'
;MWTAVKDKPARLNGRLIRPTNHTQLKQTMLAIGFSKTTEALDEMLPAFNQLIYKVRKVRIMGAAALSLVWIADGRLDAFMEKGVRIWDIVGGGFILKQAGGDFYHRAIDQEYRYAMIANNGKLRRKLMPYMP
;
A
#
# COMPACT_ATOMS: atom_id res chain seq x y z
N MET A 1 8.47 -13.40 -10.92
CA MET A 1 8.03 -12.17 -11.64
C MET A 1 6.53 -12.02 -11.48
N TRP A 2 6.07 -10.85 -11.00
CA TRP A 2 4.65 -10.50 -10.94
C TRP A 2 4.20 -9.97 -12.28
N THR A 3 3.04 -10.42 -12.74
CA THR A 3 2.47 -10.03 -14.02
C THR A 3 0.98 -9.74 -13.90
N ALA A 4 0.49 -8.77 -14.66
CA ALA A 4 -0.94 -8.50 -14.78
C ALA A 4 -1.27 -7.99 -16.18
N VAL A 5 -2.45 -8.32 -16.64
CA VAL A 5 -3.04 -7.83 -17.88
C VAL A 5 -4.44 -7.33 -17.56
N LYS A 6 -4.87 -6.25 -18.20
CA LYS A 6 -6.19 -5.66 -17.96
C LYS A 6 -7.28 -6.73 -18.07
N ASP A 7 -8.17 -6.71 -17.08
CA ASP A 7 -9.33 -7.61 -16.99
C ASP A 7 -8.97 -9.11 -16.86
N LYS A 8 -7.72 -9.41 -16.48
CA LYS A 8 -7.28 -10.77 -16.18
C LYS A 8 -6.67 -10.85 -14.78
N PRO A 9 -6.73 -12.03 -14.12
CA PRO A 9 -6.14 -12.19 -12.80
C PRO A 9 -4.62 -11.97 -12.81
N ALA A 10 -4.11 -11.33 -11.76
CA ALA A 10 -2.67 -11.17 -11.57
C ALA A 10 -1.99 -12.50 -11.22
N ARG A 11 -0.70 -12.61 -11.55
CA ARG A 11 0.08 -13.84 -11.35
C ARG A 11 1.48 -13.53 -10.80
N LEU A 12 2.00 -14.46 -10.01
CA LEU A 12 3.41 -14.52 -9.61
C LEU A 12 4.01 -15.81 -10.19
N ASN A 13 5.00 -15.66 -11.09
CA ASN A 13 5.63 -16.78 -11.77
C ASN A 13 4.61 -17.75 -12.39
N GLY A 14 3.58 -17.20 -13.05
CA GLY A 14 2.51 -17.95 -13.70
C GLY A 14 1.40 -18.43 -12.79
N ARG A 15 1.54 -18.39 -11.47
CA ARG A 15 0.51 -18.79 -10.51
C ARG A 15 -0.42 -17.65 -10.17
N LEU A 16 -1.71 -17.92 -10.06
CA LEU A 16 -2.70 -16.94 -9.61
C LEU A 16 -2.37 -16.46 -8.19
N ILE A 17 -2.48 -15.15 -7.98
CA ILE A 17 -2.29 -14.54 -6.67
C ILE A 17 -3.54 -13.78 -6.26
N ARG A 18 -3.70 -13.61 -4.95
CA ARG A 18 -4.76 -12.79 -4.35
C ARG A 18 -4.31 -12.21 -3.01
N PRO A 19 -4.84 -11.06 -2.62
CA PRO A 19 -4.62 -10.49 -1.31
C PRO A 19 -5.20 -11.37 -0.18
N THR A 20 -4.83 -11.04 1.06
CA THR A 20 -5.43 -11.66 2.25
C THR A 20 -6.90 -11.28 2.40
N ASN A 21 -7.59 -11.97 3.30
CA ASN A 21 -8.99 -11.71 3.68
C ASN A 21 -9.13 -10.98 5.02
N HIS A 22 -8.07 -10.44 5.59
CA HIS A 22 -8.11 -9.74 6.86
C HIS A 22 -8.99 -8.49 6.77
N THR A 23 -9.84 -8.28 7.78
CA THR A 23 -10.80 -7.17 7.83
C THR A 23 -10.56 -6.21 8.99
N GLN A 24 -9.65 -6.55 9.90
CA GLN A 24 -9.42 -5.78 11.12
C GLN A 24 -7.97 -5.30 11.22
N LEU A 25 -7.78 -4.11 11.80
CA LEU A 25 -6.43 -3.55 11.98
C LEU A 25 -5.53 -4.48 12.82
N LYS A 26 -6.05 -5.11 13.86
CA LYS A 26 -5.28 -6.07 14.70
C LYS A 26 -4.74 -7.28 13.94
N GLN A 27 -5.28 -7.58 12.77
CA GLN A 27 -4.79 -8.66 11.90
C GLN A 27 -3.79 -8.15 10.86
N THR A 28 -3.69 -6.83 10.69
CA THR A 28 -3.04 -6.19 9.55
C THR A 28 -1.52 -6.16 9.72
N MET A 29 -0.82 -6.70 8.72
CA MET A 29 0.59 -6.46 8.49
C MET A 29 0.68 -5.21 7.60
N LEU A 30 1.05 -4.08 8.19
CA LEU A 30 1.08 -2.78 7.51
C LEU A 30 2.50 -2.38 7.14
N ALA A 31 2.74 -2.04 5.88
CA ALA A 31 3.93 -1.31 5.49
C ALA A 31 3.66 0.20 5.53
N ILE A 32 4.63 0.97 6.00
CA ILE A 32 4.60 2.44 5.96
C ILE A 32 5.87 2.91 5.27
N GLY A 33 5.70 3.81 4.30
CA GLY A 33 6.80 4.50 3.63
C GLY A 33 6.96 5.91 4.16
N PHE A 34 8.21 6.37 4.18
CA PHE A 34 8.57 7.73 4.58
C PHE A 34 9.42 8.37 3.49
N SER A 35 9.02 9.53 3.01
CA SER A 35 9.90 10.39 2.23
C SER A 35 10.98 10.99 3.14
N LYS A 36 12.13 11.30 2.58
CA LYS A 36 13.31 11.75 3.35
C LYS A 36 13.26 13.23 3.79
N THR A 37 12.22 13.97 3.45
CA THR A 37 12.10 15.35 3.88
C THR A 37 11.55 15.45 5.31
N THR A 38 11.94 16.48 6.05
CA THR A 38 11.45 16.73 7.42
C THR A 38 9.92 16.87 7.43
N GLU A 39 9.37 17.60 6.45
CA GLU A 39 7.93 17.81 6.32
C GLU A 39 7.17 16.48 6.14
N ALA A 40 7.68 15.60 5.28
CA ALA A 40 7.05 14.31 5.05
C ALA A 40 7.12 13.40 6.28
N LEU A 41 8.22 13.45 7.03
CA LEU A 41 8.35 12.73 8.29
C LEU A 41 7.36 13.27 9.33
N ASP A 42 7.29 14.59 9.50
CA ASP A 42 6.38 15.23 10.45
C ASP A 42 4.91 14.92 10.16
N GLU A 43 4.56 14.75 8.89
CA GLU A 43 3.21 14.38 8.48
C GLU A 43 2.90 12.88 8.70
N MET A 44 3.86 11.99 8.45
CA MET A 44 3.65 10.54 8.52
C MET A 44 3.86 9.95 9.92
N LEU A 45 4.72 10.54 10.75
CA LEU A 45 5.00 10.03 12.09
C LEU A 45 3.77 9.97 13.00
N PRO A 46 2.83 10.93 13.00
CA PRO A 46 1.60 10.79 13.78
C PRO A 46 0.77 9.57 13.38
N ALA A 47 0.67 9.27 12.09
CA ALA A 47 -0.01 8.07 11.61
C ALA A 47 0.69 6.80 12.08
N PHE A 48 2.02 6.75 11.94
CA PHE A 48 2.83 5.65 12.45
C PHE A 48 2.63 5.43 13.96
N ASN A 49 2.73 6.50 14.76
CA ASN A 49 2.60 6.44 16.21
C ASN A 49 1.24 5.90 16.67
N GLN A 50 0.17 6.22 15.94
CA GLN A 50 -1.16 5.71 16.26
C GLN A 50 -1.37 4.28 15.77
N LEU A 51 -0.95 3.98 14.55
CA LEU A 51 -1.19 2.67 13.92
C LEU A 51 -0.36 1.55 14.53
N ILE A 52 0.85 1.83 15.03
CA ILE A 52 1.71 0.79 15.62
C ILE A 52 1.06 0.07 16.79
N TYR A 53 0.17 0.75 17.52
CA TYR A 53 -0.59 0.14 18.63
C TYR A 53 -1.84 -0.63 18.18
N LYS A 54 -2.30 -0.40 16.95
CA LYS A 54 -3.58 -0.93 16.45
C LYS A 54 -3.41 -2.10 15.50
N VAL A 55 -2.33 -2.11 14.72
CA VAL A 55 -2.07 -3.16 13.74
C VAL A 55 -1.29 -4.32 14.34
N ARG A 56 -1.30 -5.45 13.65
CA ARG A 56 -0.54 -6.63 14.08
C ARG A 56 0.96 -6.37 14.07
N LYS A 57 1.48 -5.82 12.97
CA LYS A 57 2.89 -5.44 12.82
C LYS A 57 3.04 -4.34 11.78
N VAL A 58 4.07 -3.51 11.97
CA VAL A 58 4.50 -2.52 10.97
C VAL A 58 5.81 -2.99 10.32
N ARG A 59 5.94 -2.70 9.03
CA ARG A 59 7.16 -2.90 8.24
C ARG A 59 7.54 -1.61 7.53
N ILE A 60 8.82 -1.35 7.43
CA ILE A 60 9.39 -0.28 6.61
C ILE A 60 10.22 -0.94 5.52
N MET A 61 9.65 -1.05 4.32
CA MET A 61 10.25 -1.83 3.23
C MET A 61 11.26 -1.05 2.41
N GLY A 62 11.10 0.28 2.34
CA GLY A 62 11.95 1.14 1.52
C GLY A 62 11.73 0.98 0.00
N ALA A 63 10.67 0.29 -0.42
CA ALA A 63 10.35 0.04 -1.82
C ALA A 63 8.84 -0.02 -2.02
N ALA A 64 8.26 1.02 -2.60
CA ALA A 64 6.82 1.13 -2.82
C ALA A 64 6.31 0.03 -3.77
N ALA A 65 6.97 -0.16 -4.91
CA ALA A 65 6.58 -1.18 -5.88
C ALA A 65 6.55 -2.59 -5.27
N LEU A 66 7.55 -2.94 -4.46
CA LEU A 66 7.61 -4.23 -3.78
C LEU A 66 6.48 -4.37 -2.76
N SER A 67 6.21 -3.34 -1.98
CA SER A 67 5.11 -3.35 -0.99
C SER A 67 3.76 -3.60 -1.66
N LEU A 68 3.50 -2.98 -2.81
CA LEU A 68 2.26 -3.15 -3.57
C LEU A 68 2.07 -4.59 -4.07
N VAL A 69 3.09 -5.20 -4.66
CA VAL A 69 2.98 -6.58 -5.15
C VAL A 69 2.95 -7.60 -4.01
N TRP A 70 3.51 -7.28 -2.85
CA TRP A 70 3.39 -8.13 -1.66
C TRP A 70 2.00 -8.08 -1.03
N ILE A 71 1.26 -6.98 -1.19
CA ILE A 71 -0.17 -6.98 -0.86
C ILE A 71 -0.94 -7.84 -1.86
N ALA A 72 -0.61 -7.73 -3.14
CA ALA A 72 -1.27 -8.49 -4.20
C ALA A 72 -1.17 -10.02 -4.02
N ASP A 73 -0.07 -10.50 -3.43
CA ASP A 73 0.13 -11.94 -3.19
C ASP A 73 -0.06 -12.38 -1.72
N GLY A 74 -0.55 -11.49 -0.86
CA GLY A 74 -0.92 -11.82 0.51
C GLY A 74 0.22 -11.81 1.53
N ARG A 75 1.40 -11.30 1.20
CA ARG A 75 2.53 -11.17 2.14
C ARG A 75 2.40 -9.96 3.06
N LEU A 76 1.72 -8.92 2.61
CA LEU A 76 1.30 -7.75 3.37
C LEU A 76 -0.20 -7.56 3.23
N ASP A 77 -0.81 -6.83 4.16
CA ASP A 77 -2.23 -6.49 4.10
C ASP A 77 -2.46 -5.08 3.58
N ALA A 78 -1.56 -4.15 3.87
CA ALA A 78 -1.70 -2.75 3.50
C ALA A 78 -0.34 -2.04 3.41
N PHE A 79 -0.36 -0.91 2.69
CA PHE A 79 0.76 0.02 2.58
C PHE A 79 0.26 1.45 2.51
N MET A 80 0.90 2.35 3.26
CA MET A 80 0.62 3.78 3.27
C MET A 80 1.88 4.59 3.09
N GLU A 81 1.82 5.60 2.23
CA GLU A 81 2.89 6.58 2.06
C GLU A 81 2.35 7.90 1.51
N LYS A 82 2.93 9.02 1.93
CA LYS A 82 2.70 10.34 1.35
C LYS A 82 3.99 10.87 0.74
N GLY A 83 3.89 11.42 -0.46
CA GLY A 83 5.03 11.96 -1.20
C GLY A 83 5.68 10.99 -2.18
N VAL A 84 5.08 9.83 -2.40
CA VAL A 84 5.57 8.84 -3.36
C VAL A 84 5.35 9.32 -4.81
N ARG A 85 6.28 8.98 -5.70
CA ARG A 85 6.16 9.32 -7.13
C ARG A 85 5.28 8.34 -7.87
N ILE A 86 4.56 8.83 -8.90
CA ILE A 86 3.63 7.98 -9.66
C ILE A 86 4.34 6.79 -10.33
N TRP A 87 5.54 6.96 -10.83
CA TRP A 87 6.30 5.89 -11.47
C TRP A 87 6.77 4.79 -10.51
N ASP A 88 6.80 5.05 -9.21
CA ASP A 88 7.12 4.05 -8.19
C ASP A 88 5.91 3.20 -7.80
N ILE A 89 4.68 3.63 -8.13
CA ILE A 89 3.46 2.99 -7.64
C ILE A 89 2.51 2.51 -8.73
N VAL A 90 2.56 3.07 -9.94
CA VAL A 90 1.55 2.78 -10.96
C VAL A 90 1.57 1.30 -11.40
N GLY A 91 2.75 0.72 -11.61
CA GLY A 91 2.87 -0.68 -12.02
C GLY A 91 2.40 -1.65 -10.93
N GLY A 92 2.91 -1.47 -9.71
CA GLY A 92 2.50 -2.30 -8.56
C GLY A 92 1.03 -2.12 -8.21
N GLY A 93 0.52 -0.89 -8.29
CA GLY A 93 -0.90 -0.58 -8.08
C GLY A 93 -1.81 -1.25 -9.10
N PHE A 94 -1.40 -1.28 -10.37
CA PHE A 94 -2.13 -2.00 -11.40
C PHE A 94 -2.19 -3.51 -11.11
N ILE A 95 -1.05 -4.12 -10.76
CA ILE A 95 -0.99 -5.54 -10.38
C ILE A 95 -1.90 -5.81 -9.18
N LEU A 96 -1.86 -4.98 -8.15
CA LEU A 96 -2.70 -5.10 -6.97
C LEU A 96 -4.20 -5.07 -7.32
N LYS A 97 -4.61 -4.14 -8.18
CA LYS A 97 -6.01 -4.06 -8.64
C LYS A 97 -6.43 -5.31 -9.41
N GLN A 98 -5.60 -5.82 -10.30
CA GLN A 98 -5.89 -7.06 -11.04
C GLN A 98 -5.89 -8.30 -10.14
N ALA A 99 -5.21 -8.27 -8.99
CA ALA A 99 -5.26 -9.31 -7.97
C ALA A 99 -6.53 -9.26 -7.10
N GLY A 100 -7.30 -8.18 -7.17
CA GLY A 100 -8.51 -7.97 -6.37
C GLY A 100 -8.31 -7.09 -5.14
N GLY A 101 -7.15 -6.44 -5.01
CA GLY A 101 -6.90 -5.47 -3.95
C GLY A 101 -7.39 -4.08 -4.31
N ASP A 102 -7.19 -3.14 -3.38
CA ASP A 102 -7.58 -1.76 -3.49
C ASP A 102 -6.36 -0.84 -3.52
N PHE A 103 -6.33 0.06 -4.49
CA PHE A 103 -5.26 1.02 -4.68
C PHE A 103 -5.85 2.43 -4.75
N TYR A 104 -5.91 3.09 -3.59
CA TYR A 104 -6.32 4.49 -3.48
C TYR A 104 -5.11 5.39 -3.55
N HIS A 105 -5.18 6.44 -4.35
CA HIS A 105 -4.14 7.45 -4.45
C HIS A 105 -4.75 8.82 -4.75
N ARG A 106 -4.09 9.86 -4.27
CA ARG A 106 -4.49 11.25 -4.41
C ARG A 106 -3.25 12.09 -4.71
N ALA A 107 -3.29 12.88 -5.80
CA ALA A 107 -2.22 13.83 -6.10
C ALA A 107 -2.10 14.87 -4.99
N ILE A 108 -0.89 15.20 -4.58
CA ILE A 108 -0.61 16.23 -3.57
C ILE A 108 0.00 17.48 -4.16
N ASP A 109 0.53 17.41 -5.39
CA ASP A 109 1.08 18.53 -6.13
C ASP A 109 1.08 18.25 -7.65
N GLN A 110 1.68 19.17 -8.40
CA GLN A 110 1.82 19.06 -9.86
C GLN A 110 3.13 18.34 -10.28
N GLU A 111 3.91 17.84 -9.33
CA GLU A 111 5.19 17.18 -9.56
C GLU A 111 5.09 15.65 -9.52
N TYR A 112 3.90 15.11 -9.79
CA TYR A 112 3.62 13.67 -9.80
C TYR A 112 3.85 12.97 -8.45
N ARG A 113 3.68 13.72 -7.33
CA ARG A 113 3.68 13.14 -5.98
C ARG A 113 2.27 12.83 -5.52
N TYR A 114 2.16 11.72 -4.81
CA TYR A 114 0.86 11.17 -4.36
C TYR A 114 0.89 10.77 -2.90
N ALA A 115 -0.25 10.94 -2.24
CA ALA A 115 -0.57 10.22 -1.02
C ALA A 115 -1.35 8.96 -1.41
N MET A 116 -1.01 7.80 -0.82
CA MET A 116 -1.65 6.56 -1.20
C MET A 116 -1.93 5.63 -0.02
N ILE A 117 -3.00 4.87 -0.15
CA ILE A 117 -3.32 3.71 0.67
C ILE A 117 -3.58 2.55 -0.28
N ALA A 118 -2.74 1.53 -0.20
CA ALA A 118 -2.95 0.26 -0.88
C ALA A 118 -3.34 -0.78 0.16
N ASN A 119 -4.28 -1.67 -0.15
CA ASN A 119 -4.72 -2.68 0.80
C ASN A 119 -5.36 -3.88 0.10
N ASN A 120 -5.71 -4.88 0.90
CA ASN A 120 -6.32 -6.12 0.44
C ASN A 120 -7.77 -6.01 -0.06
N GLY A 121 -8.30 -4.79 -0.20
CA GLY A 121 -9.68 -4.52 -0.61
C GLY A 121 -10.66 -4.35 0.56
N LYS A 122 -10.22 -4.52 1.81
CA LYS A 122 -11.11 -4.55 2.99
C LYS A 122 -10.72 -3.53 4.08
N LEU A 123 -9.64 -2.78 3.92
CA LEU A 123 -9.04 -1.98 4.99
C LEU A 123 -9.06 -0.45 4.73
N ARG A 124 -9.48 0.01 3.54
CA ARG A 124 -9.43 1.44 3.20
C ARG A 124 -10.11 2.32 4.26
N ARG A 125 -11.34 1.99 4.64
CA ARG A 125 -12.11 2.80 5.61
C ARG A 125 -11.42 2.90 6.96
N LYS A 126 -10.72 1.86 7.37
CA LYS A 126 -10.04 1.79 8.66
C LYS A 126 -8.70 2.51 8.67
N LEU A 127 -8.06 2.63 7.51
CA LEU A 127 -6.76 3.28 7.36
C LEU A 127 -6.89 4.77 6.97
N MET A 128 -7.94 5.14 6.23
CA MET A 128 -8.13 6.50 5.74
C MET A 128 -8.05 7.58 6.82
N PRO A 129 -8.60 7.41 8.05
CA PRO A 129 -8.50 8.43 9.10
C PRO A 129 -7.07 8.78 9.52
N TYR A 130 -6.10 7.92 9.23
CA TYR A 130 -4.68 8.12 9.58
C TYR A 130 -3.86 8.72 8.43
N MET A 131 -4.41 8.81 7.22
CA MET A 131 -3.70 9.39 6.08
C MET A 131 -3.63 10.92 6.22
N PRO A 132 -2.44 11.52 6.24
CA PRO A 132 -2.28 12.96 6.30
C PRO A 132 -2.74 13.71 5.04
#